data_08ae76b1bb6b883ff1cf0c8a204c2bf9
#
_entry.id   08ae76b1bb6b883ff1cf0c8a204c2bf9
#
_cell.length_a   1.000
_cell.length_b   1.000
_cell.length_c   1.000
_cell.angle_alpha   90.00
_cell.angle_beta   90.00
_cell.angle_gamma   90.00
#
_symmetry.space_group_name_H-M   'P 1'
#
loop_
_entity.id
_entity.type
_entity.pdbx_description
1 polymer ?
#
loop_
_entity_poly.entity_id
_entity_poly.type
_entity_poly.pdbx_seq_one_letter_code
_entity_poly.pdbx_strand_id
1 'polypeptide(L)'
;MSNKYDYDLIAIGAGSGGLSVAERAAAYGAKCAVVENGKMGGTCVNVGCVPKKIMWYGANLAHALEDAKDYGFDLENKGFDWNHLVTKREKYISGINNWYHNYLADSNIDELTGFASMVDEHTIDVDGKQFTARHIVVSPGTKPTIPDIKGAEHGISSDGFFALTACPKKVAIVGSGYIAVEVAGVLQA
;
A
#
# COMPACT_ATOMS: atom_id res chain seq x y z
N MET A 1 -30.96 3.31 -24.77
CA MET A 1 -30.39 2.00 -25.13
C MET A 1 -30.07 1.30 -23.85
N SER A 2 -30.57 0.10 -23.58
CA SER A 2 -30.20 -0.64 -22.36
C SER A 2 -28.70 -0.94 -22.43
N ASN A 3 -27.96 -0.55 -21.42
CA ASN A 3 -26.55 -0.90 -21.32
C ASN A 3 -26.46 -2.43 -21.26
N LYS A 4 -25.72 -3.06 -22.17
CA LYS A 4 -25.56 -4.52 -22.24
C LYS A 4 -24.86 -5.08 -21.00
N TYR A 5 -24.09 -4.23 -20.29
CA TYR A 5 -23.27 -4.56 -19.12
C TYR A 5 -23.64 -3.68 -17.93
N ASP A 6 -23.35 -4.14 -16.72
CA ASP A 6 -23.53 -3.38 -15.48
C ASP A 6 -22.62 -2.15 -15.43
N TYR A 7 -21.40 -2.30 -15.99
CA TYR A 7 -20.36 -1.27 -16.02
C TYR A 7 -19.69 -1.15 -17.40
N ASP A 8 -19.16 0.01 -17.69
CA ASP A 8 -18.27 0.20 -18.83
C ASP A 8 -16.86 -0.34 -18.52
N LEU A 9 -16.42 -0.20 -17.27
CA LEU A 9 -15.12 -0.71 -16.79
C LEU A 9 -15.19 -1.19 -15.35
N ILE A 10 -14.64 -2.38 -15.10
CA ILE A 10 -14.34 -2.86 -13.75
C ILE A 10 -12.83 -3.03 -13.62
N ALA A 11 -12.23 -2.45 -12.56
CA ALA A 11 -10.85 -2.69 -12.17
C ALA A 11 -10.78 -3.68 -11.01
N ILE A 12 -10.07 -4.79 -11.17
CA ILE A 12 -9.81 -5.77 -10.12
C ILE A 12 -8.53 -5.36 -9.40
N GLY A 13 -8.66 -4.94 -8.15
CA GLY A 13 -7.62 -4.41 -7.29
C GLY A 13 -7.66 -2.89 -7.17
N ALA A 14 -7.76 -2.38 -5.95
CA ALA A 14 -7.75 -0.96 -5.60
C ALA A 14 -6.35 -0.44 -5.20
N GLY A 15 -5.33 -0.94 -5.87
CA GLY A 15 -3.99 -0.36 -5.82
C GLY A 15 -3.81 0.76 -6.84
N SER A 16 -2.57 1.24 -7.00
CA SER A 16 -2.25 2.37 -7.90
C SER A 16 -2.75 2.17 -9.34
N GLY A 17 -2.66 0.93 -9.87
CA GLY A 17 -3.11 0.63 -11.23
C GLY A 17 -4.63 0.70 -11.38
N GLY A 18 -5.36 -0.01 -10.52
CA GLY A 18 -6.81 -0.10 -10.61
C GLY A 18 -7.51 1.23 -10.31
N LEU A 19 -7.08 1.94 -9.28
CA LEU A 19 -7.60 3.27 -8.96
C LEU A 19 -7.38 4.26 -10.10
N SER A 20 -6.15 4.31 -10.65
CA SER A 20 -5.83 5.27 -11.73
C SER A 20 -6.62 5.01 -13.00
N VAL A 21 -6.85 3.73 -13.37
CA VAL A 21 -7.61 3.43 -14.60
C VAL A 21 -9.09 3.69 -14.41
N ALA A 22 -9.66 3.36 -13.25
CA ALA A 22 -11.07 3.61 -12.97
C ALA A 22 -11.37 5.12 -12.92
N GLU A 23 -10.53 5.88 -12.23
CA GLU A 23 -10.60 7.35 -12.20
C GLU A 23 -10.54 7.97 -13.58
N ARG A 24 -9.56 7.55 -14.37
CA ARG A 24 -9.41 8.10 -15.73
C ARG A 24 -10.61 7.78 -16.61
N ALA A 25 -11.14 6.55 -16.53
CA ALA A 25 -12.33 6.16 -17.30
C ALA A 25 -13.57 6.94 -16.85
N ALA A 26 -13.78 7.09 -15.53
CA ALA A 26 -14.88 7.86 -14.97
C ALA A 26 -14.83 9.34 -15.39
N ALA A 27 -13.63 9.95 -15.43
CA ALA A 27 -13.43 11.31 -15.90
C ALA A 27 -13.86 11.52 -17.38
N TYR A 28 -13.91 10.45 -18.17
CA TYR A 28 -14.46 10.45 -19.53
C TYR A 28 -15.93 10.02 -19.61
N GLY A 29 -16.61 9.91 -18.48
CA GLY A 29 -18.04 9.60 -18.37
C GLY A 29 -18.37 8.10 -18.39
N ALA A 30 -17.38 7.21 -18.25
CA ALA A 30 -17.63 5.78 -18.14
C ALA A 30 -18.21 5.43 -16.77
N LYS A 31 -19.17 4.50 -16.71
CA LYS A 31 -19.65 3.90 -15.47
C LYS A 31 -18.64 2.86 -14.99
N CYS A 32 -17.97 3.13 -13.87
CA CYS A 32 -16.85 2.33 -13.38
C CYS A 32 -17.11 1.71 -12.02
N ALA A 33 -16.47 0.56 -11.78
CA ALA A 33 -16.34 -0.02 -10.45
C ALA A 33 -14.89 -0.46 -10.18
N VAL A 34 -14.53 -0.50 -8.91
CA VAL A 34 -13.26 -1.06 -8.41
C VAL A 34 -13.58 -2.17 -7.43
N VAL A 35 -12.91 -3.32 -7.58
CA VAL A 35 -13.06 -4.47 -6.66
C VAL A 35 -11.82 -4.57 -5.79
N GLU A 36 -12.00 -4.67 -4.47
CA GLU A 36 -10.89 -4.83 -3.52
C GLU A 36 -11.29 -5.78 -2.38
N ASN A 37 -10.40 -6.69 -2.02
CA ASN A 37 -10.59 -7.63 -0.91
C ASN A 37 -9.84 -7.24 0.36
N GLY A 38 -9.08 -6.16 0.32
CA GLY A 38 -8.26 -5.66 1.42
C GLY A 38 -8.46 -4.17 1.69
N LYS A 39 -7.36 -3.46 1.86
CA LYS A 39 -7.37 -2.02 2.12
C LYS A 39 -7.17 -1.23 0.84
N MET A 40 -7.94 -0.16 0.66
CA MET A 40 -7.77 0.79 -0.44
C MET A 40 -6.35 1.34 -0.53
N GLY A 41 -5.88 1.60 -1.75
CA GLY A 41 -4.54 2.14 -2.02
C GLY A 41 -3.46 1.09 -2.25
N GLY A 42 -3.77 -0.21 -2.02
CA GLY A 42 -2.87 -1.33 -2.28
C GLY A 42 -1.55 -1.27 -1.52
N THR A 43 -0.54 -1.94 -2.04
CA THR A 43 0.81 -2.04 -1.43
C THR A 43 1.42 -0.67 -1.16
N CYS A 44 1.35 0.26 -2.10
CA CYS A 44 1.99 1.57 -1.97
C CYS A 44 1.53 2.32 -0.72
N VAL A 45 0.23 2.35 -0.46
CA VAL A 45 -0.36 3.08 0.68
C VAL A 45 -0.17 2.31 1.97
N ASN A 46 -0.37 0.99 1.97
CA ASN A 46 -0.52 0.24 3.20
C ASN A 46 0.79 -0.38 3.72
N VAL A 47 1.64 -0.91 2.82
CA VAL A 47 2.87 -1.63 3.18
C VAL A 47 4.01 -1.35 2.19
N GLY A 48 4.11 -0.13 1.68
CA GLY A 48 5.09 0.24 0.67
C GLY A 48 5.55 1.69 0.78
N CYS A 49 5.28 2.46 -0.27
CA CYS A 49 5.82 3.82 -0.46
C CYS A 49 5.49 4.75 0.70
N VAL A 50 4.24 4.77 1.14
CA VAL A 50 3.78 5.70 2.19
C VAL A 50 4.40 5.38 3.55
N PRO A 51 4.22 4.17 4.13
CA PRO A 51 4.84 3.86 5.42
C PRO A 51 6.36 3.95 5.37
N LYS A 52 6.99 3.50 4.29
CA LYS A 52 8.44 3.61 4.11
C LYS A 52 8.91 5.06 4.18
N LYS A 53 8.24 5.96 3.46
CA LYS A 53 8.65 7.36 3.40
C LYS A 53 8.48 8.07 4.75
N ILE A 54 7.42 7.75 5.50
CA ILE A 54 7.25 8.27 6.86
C ILE A 54 8.41 7.83 7.76
N MET A 55 8.77 6.54 7.71
CA MET A 55 9.87 6.00 8.50
C MET A 55 11.23 6.55 8.05
N TRP A 56 11.42 6.74 6.74
CA TRP A 56 12.62 7.38 6.18
C TRP A 56 12.81 8.82 6.68
N TYR A 57 11.74 9.61 6.75
CA TYR A 57 11.82 10.95 7.34
C TYR A 57 12.16 10.90 8.82
N GLY A 58 11.66 9.92 9.57
CA GLY A 58 12.06 9.68 10.96
C GLY A 58 13.56 9.38 11.09
N ALA A 59 14.09 8.51 10.23
CA ALA A 59 15.52 8.20 10.15
C ALA A 59 16.38 9.43 9.83
N ASN A 60 15.97 10.21 8.82
CA ASN A 60 16.67 11.46 8.50
C ASN A 60 16.67 12.46 9.65
N LEU A 61 15.58 12.53 10.41
CA LEU A 61 15.51 13.39 11.60
C LEU A 61 16.47 12.91 12.68
N ALA A 62 16.62 11.59 12.88
CA ALA A 62 17.57 11.03 13.83
C ALA A 62 19.01 11.45 13.47
N HIS A 63 19.43 11.30 12.22
CA HIS A 63 20.72 11.78 11.71
C HIS A 63 20.89 13.29 11.89
N ALA A 64 19.87 14.07 11.54
CA ALA A 64 19.93 15.53 11.70
C ALA A 64 20.12 15.96 13.18
N LEU A 65 19.55 15.22 14.14
CA LEU A 65 19.78 15.48 15.57
C LEU A 65 21.19 15.13 16.01
N GLU A 66 21.82 14.11 15.42
CA GLU A 66 23.23 13.78 15.66
C GLU A 66 24.15 14.87 15.09
N ASP A 67 23.92 15.28 13.85
CA ASP A 67 24.72 16.28 13.14
C ASP A 67 24.56 17.70 13.75
N ALA A 68 23.45 17.99 14.40
CA ALA A 68 23.11 19.31 14.93
C ALA A 68 24.20 19.91 15.85
N LYS A 69 24.92 19.08 16.59
CA LYS A 69 26.03 19.51 17.46
C LYS A 69 27.17 20.17 16.70
N ASP A 70 27.46 19.64 15.50
CA ASP A 70 28.53 20.18 14.65
C ASP A 70 28.18 21.55 14.06
N TYR A 71 26.88 21.85 14.04
CA TYR A 71 26.35 23.17 13.63
C TYR A 71 26.14 24.14 14.81
N GLY A 72 26.57 23.76 16.02
CA GLY A 72 26.48 24.62 17.20
C GLY A 72 25.16 24.60 17.95
N PHE A 73 24.25 23.63 17.64
CA PHE A 73 23.05 23.45 18.43
C PHE A 73 23.35 22.64 19.71
N ASP A 74 22.93 23.14 20.85
CA ASP A 74 22.99 22.42 22.13
C ASP A 74 21.65 21.70 22.35
N LEU A 75 21.59 20.43 21.93
CA LEU A 75 20.41 19.59 21.98
C LEU A 75 20.65 18.34 22.83
N GLU A 76 19.67 18.02 23.68
CA GLU A 76 19.60 16.76 24.39
C GLU A 76 18.58 15.82 23.73
N ASN A 77 19.05 14.71 23.17
CA ASN A 77 18.17 13.65 22.66
C ASN A 77 17.82 12.69 23.80
N LYS A 78 16.55 12.66 24.24
CA LYS A 78 16.06 11.80 25.33
C LYS A 78 15.64 10.42 24.87
N GLY A 79 15.87 10.07 23.62
CA GLY A 79 15.57 8.76 23.02
C GLY A 79 14.48 8.80 21.96
N PHE A 80 14.17 7.64 21.45
CA PHE A 80 13.22 7.42 20.35
C PHE A 80 12.14 6.41 20.76
N ASP A 81 10.88 6.72 20.47
CA ASP A 81 9.74 5.84 20.70
C ASP A 81 9.22 5.28 19.38
N TRP A 82 9.57 4.02 19.11
CA TRP A 82 9.12 3.27 17.94
C TRP A 82 7.59 3.15 17.86
N ASN A 83 6.93 2.86 18.99
CA ASN A 83 5.49 2.70 19.02
C ASN A 83 4.77 4.01 18.69
N HIS A 84 5.31 5.14 19.13
CA HIS A 84 4.77 6.45 18.77
C HIS A 84 4.83 6.66 17.24
N LEU A 85 5.99 6.40 16.60
CA LEU A 85 6.15 6.49 15.16
C LEU A 85 5.17 5.57 14.43
N VAL A 86 5.10 4.29 14.81
CA VAL A 86 4.19 3.30 14.19
C VAL A 86 2.74 3.75 14.33
N THR A 87 2.31 4.18 15.51
CA THR A 87 0.93 4.65 15.75
C THR A 87 0.59 5.85 14.86
N LYS A 88 1.49 6.81 14.71
CA LYS A 88 1.28 7.98 13.83
C LYS A 88 1.25 7.60 12.37
N ARG A 89 2.11 6.68 11.95
CA ARG A 89 2.14 6.12 10.60
C ARG A 89 0.81 5.43 10.25
N GLU A 90 0.33 4.54 11.12
CA GLU A 90 -0.93 3.82 10.88
C GLU A 90 -2.14 4.78 10.85
N LYS A 91 -2.16 5.79 11.72
CA LYS A 91 -3.20 6.83 11.67
C LYS A 91 -3.19 7.59 10.34
N TYR A 92 -2.01 7.91 9.82
CA TYR A 92 -1.87 8.59 8.53
C TYR A 92 -2.36 7.71 7.38
N ILE A 93 -1.96 6.42 7.36
CA ILE A 93 -2.40 5.44 6.36
C ILE A 93 -3.92 5.27 6.40
N SER A 94 -4.51 5.11 7.59
CA SER A 94 -5.95 5.03 7.75
C SER A 94 -6.68 6.27 7.21
N GLY A 95 -6.09 7.45 7.38
CA GLY A 95 -6.60 8.68 6.77
C GLY A 95 -6.63 8.62 5.25
N ILE A 96 -5.59 8.06 4.63
CA ILE A 96 -5.54 7.87 3.16
C ILE A 96 -6.58 6.84 2.71
N ASN A 97 -6.71 5.71 3.43
CA ASN A 97 -7.71 4.71 3.08
C ASN A 97 -9.13 5.33 3.09
N ASN A 98 -9.47 6.08 4.14
CA ASN A 98 -10.77 6.77 4.24
C ASN A 98 -10.95 7.83 3.14
N TRP A 99 -9.88 8.53 2.77
CA TRP A 99 -9.92 9.49 1.67
C TRP A 99 -10.24 8.80 0.34
N TYR A 100 -9.69 7.60 0.07
CA TYR A 100 -10.01 6.86 -1.16
C TYR A 100 -11.48 6.44 -1.24
N HIS A 101 -12.10 6.02 -0.13
CA HIS A 101 -13.53 5.69 -0.12
C HIS A 101 -14.38 6.93 -0.52
N ASN A 102 -14.10 8.08 0.08
CA ASN A 102 -14.80 9.33 -0.26
C ASN A 102 -14.54 9.74 -1.71
N TYR A 103 -13.28 9.63 -2.15
CA TYR A 103 -12.87 10.00 -3.50
C TYR A 103 -13.56 9.15 -4.58
N LEU A 104 -13.70 7.84 -4.37
CA LEU A 104 -14.43 6.96 -5.29
C LEU A 104 -15.91 7.36 -5.35
N ALA A 105 -16.52 7.61 -4.19
CA ALA A 105 -17.92 8.05 -4.12
C ALA A 105 -18.15 9.39 -4.84
N ASP A 106 -17.30 10.39 -4.59
CA ASP A 106 -17.35 11.70 -5.25
C ASP A 106 -17.12 11.62 -6.76
N SER A 107 -16.35 10.62 -7.21
CA SER A 107 -16.07 10.36 -8.61
C SER A 107 -17.12 9.46 -9.29
N ASN A 108 -18.19 9.08 -8.60
CA ASN A 108 -19.21 8.13 -9.05
C ASN A 108 -18.63 6.79 -9.52
N ILE A 109 -17.63 6.29 -8.81
CA ILE A 109 -17.03 4.97 -9.02
C ILE A 109 -17.53 4.05 -7.92
N ASP A 110 -18.19 2.96 -8.31
CA ASP A 110 -18.71 1.99 -7.35
C ASP A 110 -17.57 1.17 -6.73
N GLU A 111 -17.63 0.99 -5.42
CA GLU A 111 -16.72 0.14 -4.66
C GLU A 111 -17.38 -1.23 -4.43
N LEU A 112 -16.73 -2.29 -4.91
CA LEU A 112 -17.13 -3.68 -4.72
C LEU A 112 -16.13 -4.35 -3.78
N THR A 113 -16.55 -4.64 -2.55
CA THR A 113 -15.69 -5.32 -1.57
C THR A 113 -15.80 -6.83 -1.73
N GLY A 114 -14.67 -7.51 -1.87
CA GLY A 114 -14.60 -8.97 -1.96
C GLY A 114 -13.50 -9.47 -2.89
N PHE A 115 -13.33 -10.78 -2.93
CA PHE A 115 -12.37 -11.43 -3.81
C PHE A 115 -12.97 -11.66 -5.20
N ALA A 116 -12.37 -11.04 -6.23
CA ALA A 116 -12.82 -11.20 -7.60
C ALA A 116 -12.15 -12.39 -8.30
N SER A 117 -12.95 -13.16 -9.03
CA SER A 117 -12.47 -14.17 -9.99
C SER A 117 -13.13 -13.97 -11.36
N MET A 118 -12.38 -14.27 -12.42
CA MET A 118 -12.91 -14.20 -13.79
C MET A 118 -13.83 -15.38 -14.05
N VAL A 119 -15.03 -15.09 -14.58
CA VAL A 119 -15.97 -16.12 -15.06
C VAL A 119 -15.82 -16.27 -16.56
N ASP A 120 -15.80 -15.14 -17.27
CA ASP A 120 -15.54 -15.04 -18.71
C ASP A 120 -14.89 -13.70 -19.04
N GLU A 121 -14.79 -13.34 -20.34
CA GLU A 121 -14.13 -12.12 -20.80
C GLU A 121 -14.83 -10.82 -20.37
N HIS A 122 -16.08 -10.91 -19.94
CA HIS A 122 -16.89 -9.76 -19.54
C HIS A 122 -17.56 -9.91 -18.17
N THR A 123 -17.35 -11.03 -17.47
CA THR A 123 -18.03 -11.36 -16.22
C THR A 123 -17.01 -11.70 -15.14
N ILE A 124 -17.16 -11.07 -13.99
CA ILE A 124 -16.45 -11.42 -12.76
C ILE A 124 -17.43 -11.93 -11.71
N ASP A 125 -16.96 -12.81 -10.86
CA ASP A 125 -17.61 -13.19 -9.62
C ASP A 125 -16.87 -12.54 -8.44
N VAL A 126 -17.62 -11.87 -7.58
CA VAL A 126 -17.09 -11.26 -6.34
C VAL A 126 -17.82 -11.91 -5.17
N ASP A 127 -17.19 -12.88 -4.53
CA ASP A 127 -17.72 -13.65 -3.40
C ASP A 127 -19.15 -14.21 -3.65
N GLY A 128 -19.39 -14.76 -4.86
CA GLY A 128 -20.64 -15.39 -5.24
C GLY A 128 -21.67 -14.45 -5.91
N LYS A 129 -21.31 -13.17 -6.11
CA LYS A 129 -22.14 -12.22 -6.86
C LYS A 129 -21.46 -11.84 -8.17
N GLN A 130 -22.15 -12.04 -9.26
CA GLN A 130 -21.64 -11.74 -10.60
C GLN A 130 -21.90 -10.28 -11.00
N PHE A 131 -20.92 -9.70 -11.69
CA PHE A 131 -20.97 -8.38 -12.29
C PHE A 131 -20.40 -8.43 -13.70
N THR A 132 -20.98 -7.66 -14.60
CA THR A 132 -20.59 -7.62 -16.00
C THR A 132 -19.99 -6.27 -16.38
N ALA A 133 -18.94 -6.29 -17.23
CA ALA A 133 -18.33 -5.08 -17.72
C ALA A 133 -17.93 -5.20 -19.19
N ARG A 134 -17.96 -4.07 -19.88
CA ARG A 134 -17.44 -3.98 -21.25
C ARG A 134 -15.93 -4.20 -21.27
N HIS A 135 -15.23 -3.68 -20.25
CA HIS A 135 -13.79 -3.84 -20.08
C HIS A 135 -13.49 -4.25 -18.64
N ILE A 136 -12.62 -5.24 -18.46
CA ILE A 136 -12.11 -5.67 -17.17
C ILE A 136 -10.61 -5.43 -17.15
N VAL A 137 -10.14 -4.70 -16.15
CA VAL A 137 -8.71 -4.42 -15.92
C VAL A 137 -8.23 -5.23 -14.73
N VAL A 138 -7.27 -6.12 -14.97
CA VAL A 138 -6.71 -6.99 -13.94
C VAL A 138 -5.46 -6.35 -13.36
N SER A 139 -5.57 -5.84 -12.13
CA SER A 139 -4.49 -5.12 -11.41
C SER A 139 -4.34 -5.57 -9.94
N PRO A 140 -4.20 -6.90 -9.69
CA PRO A 140 -4.23 -7.47 -8.33
C PRO A 140 -2.95 -7.18 -7.52
N GLY A 141 -1.96 -6.51 -8.11
CA GLY A 141 -0.65 -6.29 -7.49
C GLY A 141 0.23 -7.52 -7.50
N THR A 142 1.21 -7.53 -6.60
CA THR A 142 2.21 -8.59 -6.46
C THR A 142 2.45 -8.94 -5.00
N LYS A 143 3.03 -10.11 -4.75
CA LYS A 143 3.50 -10.51 -3.42
C LYS A 143 5.02 -10.58 -3.39
N PRO A 144 5.67 -10.28 -2.25
CA PRO A 144 7.11 -10.50 -2.09
C PRO A 144 7.48 -11.96 -2.37
N THR A 145 8.53 -12.17 -3.14
CA THR A 145 9.10 -13.50 -3.37
C THR A 145 10.08 -13.83 -2.25
N ILE A 146 9.83 -14.93 -1.55
CA ILE A 146 10.77 -15.46 -0.56
C ILE A 146 11.67 -16.46 -1.28
N PRO A 147 13.00 -16.34 -1.19
CA PRO A 147 13.91 -17.27 -1.85
C PRO A 147 13.82 -18.66 -1.21
N ASP A 148 13.93 -19.71 -2.04
CA ASP A 148 13.96 -21.10 -1.57
C ASP A 148 15.39 -21.45 -1.06
N ILE A 149 15.69 -20.99 0.13
CA ILE A 149 16.96 -21.26 0.83
C ILE A 149 16.67 -21.73 2.25
N LYS A 150 17.56 -22.57 2.79
CA LYS A 150 17.45 -23.05 4.17
C LYS A 150 17.46 -21.88 5.16
N GLY A 151 16.46 -21.82 6.04
CA GLY A 151 16.31 -20.78 7.04
C GLY A 151 15.44 -19.61 6.59
N ALA A 152 14.93 -19.59 5.35
CA ALA A 152 14.04 -18.53 4.87
C ALA A 152 12.75 -18.42 5.71
N GLU A 153 12.31 -19.51 6.30
CA GLU A 153 11.15 -19.60 7.19
C GLU A 153 11.29 -18.79 8.49
N HIS A 154 12.51 -18.40 8.85
CA HIS A 154 12.80 -17.53 10.02
C HIS A 154 12.81 -16.05 9.66
N GLY A 155 12.79 -15.72 8.37
CA GLY A 155 12.77 -14.36 7.87
C GLY A 155 11.37 -13.76 7.80
N ILE A 156 11.31 -12.44 7.67
CA ILE A 156 10.08 -11.70 7.35
C ILE A 156 10.26 -10.95 6.04
N SER A 157 9.18 -10.74 5.30
CA SER A 157 9.19 -9.89 4.10
C SER A 157 9.13 -8.40 4.47
N SER A 158 9.11 -7.53 3.46
CA SER A 158 8.82 -6.10 3.64
C SER A 158 7.49 -5.85 4.36
N ASP A 159 6.46 -6.66 4.09
CA ASP A 159 5.17 -6.53 4.78
C ASP A 159 5.34 -6.83 6.29
N GLY A 160 6.12 -7.86 6.63
CA GLY A 160 6.47 -8.18 8.01
C GLY A 160 7.28 -7.07 8.69
N PHE A 161 8.15 -6.37 7.96
CA PHE A 161 8.86 -5.20 8.48
C PHE A 161 7.89 -4.09 8.91
N PHE A 162 6.90 -3.76 8.08
CA PHE A 162 5.90 -2.76 8.44
C PHE A 162 4.96 -3.20 9.57
N ALA A 163 4.84 -4.50 9.81
CA ALA A 163 4.08 -5.05 10.93
C ALA A 163 4.84 -5.06 12.29
N LEU A 164 6.14 -4.70 12.30
CA LEU A 164 6.93 -4.66 13.54
C LEU A 164 6.37 -3.65 14.55
N THR A 165 6.09 -4.11 15.75
CA THR A 165 5.61 -3.30 16.86
C THR A 165 6.74 -2.78 17.75
N ALA A 166 7.97 -3.30 17.60
CA ALA A 166 9.15 -2.87 18.32
C ALA A 166 10.34 -2.78 17.36
N CYS A 167 11.24 -1.81 17.60
CA CYS A 167 12.47 -1.67 16.84
C CYS A 167 13.41 -2.85 17.16
N PRO A 168 13.83 -3.64 16.17
CA PRO A 168 14.78 -4.73 16.42
C PRO A 168 16.17 -4.19 16.70
N LYS A 169 16.86 -4.75 17.72
CA LYS A 169 18.22 -4.34 18.10
C LYS A 169 19.29 -4.76 17.09
N LYS A 170 19.03 -5.78 16.31
CA LYS A 170 19.97 -6.35 15.33
C LYS A 170 19.20 -6.98 14.19
N VAL A 171 19.57 -6.65 12.96
CA VAL A 171 18.90 -7.10 11.75
C VAL A 171 19.91 -7.63 10.76
N ALA A 172 19.57 -8.72 10.10
CA ALA A 172 20.23 -9.18 8.88
C ALA A 172 19.25 -9.03 7.72
N ILE A 173 19.67 -8.41 6.63
CA ILE A 173 18.85 -8.19 5.45
C ILE A 173 19.40 -9.05 4.32
N VAL A 174 18.55 -9.91 3.75
CA VAL A 174 18.92 -10.78 2.62
C VAL A 174 18.35 -10.17 1.34
N GLY A 175 19.23 -9.70 0.46
CA GLY A 175 18.92 -9.02 -0.79
C GLY A 175 19.57 -7.66 -0.89
N SER A 176 19.67 -7.15 -2.11
CA SER A 176 20.30 -5.86 -2.43
C SER A 176 19.43 -4.98 -3.34
N GLY A 177 18.14 -5.31 -3.47
CA GLY A 177 17.17 -4.49 -4.18
C GLY A 177 16.85 -3.21 -3.42
N TYR A 178 16.15 -2.29 -4.08
CA TYR A 178 15.83 -0.96 -3.50
C TYR A 178 15.10 -1.03 -2.15
N ILE A 179 14.20 -2.00 -1.94
CA ILE A 179 13.49 -2.19 -0.66
C ILE A 179 14.48 -2.53 0.45
N ALA A 180 15.42 -3.46 0.19
CA ALA A 180 16.43 -3.87 1.17
C ALA A 180 17.30 -2.69 1.59
N VAL A 181 17.77 -1.88 0.64
CA VAL A 181 18.60 -0.70 0.90
C VAL A 181 17.82 0.36 1.69
N GLU A 182 16.57 0.64 1.33
CA GLU A 182 15.73 1.62 2.02
C GLU A 182 15.41 1.19 3.46
N VAL A 183 15.05 -0.10 3.66
CA VAL A 183 14.79 -0.65 5.00
C VAL A 183 16.07 -0.65 5.86
N ALA A 184 17.23 -0.99 5.28
CA ALA A 184 18.50 -0.90 5.97
C ALA A 184 18.78 0.52 6.46
N GLY A 185 18.59 1.53 5.61
CA GLY A 185 18.78 2.94 5.96
C GLY A 185 17.84 3.42 7.06
N VAL A 186 16.58 2.94 7.07
CA VAL A 186 15.62 3.26 8.14
C VAL A 186 16.02 2.64 9.48
N LEU A 187 16.54 1.40 9.47
CA LEU A 187 16.88 0.67 10.71
C LEU A 187 18.26 1.01 11.25
N GLN A 188 19.14 1.63 10.44
CA GLN A 188 20.47 2.06 10.85
C GLN A 188 20.43 3.36 11.68
N ALA A 189 19.48 4.24 11.43
CA ALA A 189 19.29 5.49 12.16
C ALA A 189 18.66 5.24 13.54
#